data_338ea9681fbdc015321307d05b59a13e
#
_entry.id   338ea9681fbdc015321307d05b59a13e
#
_cell.length_a   1.000
_cell.length_b   1.000
_cell.length_c   1.000
_cell.angle_alpha   90.00
_cell.angle_beta   90.00
_cell.angle_gamma   90.00
#
_symmetry.space_group_name_H-M   'P 1'
#
loop_
_entity.id
_entity.type
_entity.pdbx_description
1 polymer ?
#
loop_
_entity_poly.entity_id
_entity_poly.type
_entity_poly.pdbx_seq_one_letter_code
_entity_poly.pdbx_strand_id
1 'polypeptide(L)'
;MKKFFALLLALVMALGLLAGCGDKTDGDNTGDTDGAKKIETLKVAFVPSREPEEIITVTEPLKQMLKDELAKQGYEVGDVEITVGTTYEAVGEGLEAGTIDVGLIPGGTYVLYDDGAEVILTATRDGLSKDSDNAKD
;
A
#
# COMPACT_ATOMS: atom_id res chain seq x y z
N MET A 1 -57.54 -13.74 -10.34
CA MET A 1 -56.72 -12.59 -10.01
C MET A 1 -55.57 -12.91 -9.04
N LYS A 2 -55.82 -13.62 -7.92
CA LYS A 2 -54.76 -13.92 -6.92
C LYS A 2 -53.63 -14.83 -7.44
N LYS A 3 -53.90 -15.72 -8.37
CA LYS A 3 -52.88 -16.64 -8.95
C LYS A 3 -51.95 -15.96 -9.97
N PHE A 4 -52.45 -14.96 -10.69
CA PHE A 4 -51.62 -14.15 -11.63
C PHE A 4 -50.65 -13.23 -10.90
N PHE A 5 -51.07 -12.70 -9.73
CA PHE A 5 -50.20 -11.83 -8.92
C PHE A 5 -49.02 -12.59 -8.30
N ALA A 6 -49.27 -13.84 -7.87
CA ALA A 6 -48.21 -14.70 -7.32
C ALA A 6 -47.18 -15.10 -8.39
N LEU A 7 -47.62 -15.32 -9.64
CA LEU A 7 -46.76 -15.71 -10.75
C LEU A 7 -45.90 -14.53 -11.25
N LEU A 8 -46.47 -13.31 -11.19
CA LEU A 8 -45.75 -12.09 -11.55
C LEU A 8 -44.71 -11.71 -10.51
N LEU A 9 -45.01 -11.95 -9.21
CA LEU A 9 -44.07 -11.72 -8.10
C LEU A 9 -42.88 -12.69 -8.17
N ALA A 10 -43.13 -13.97 -8.54
CA ALA A 10 -42.06 -14.98 -8.72
C ALA A 10 -41.15 -14.64 -9.90
N LEU A 11 -41.69 -14.09 -10.99
CA LEU A 11 -40.92 -13.69 -12.18
C LEU A 11 -40.01 -12.50 -11.88
N VAL A 12 -40.46 -11.53 -11.07
CA VAL A 12 -39.64 -10.37 -10.67
C VAL A 12 -38.49 -10.79 -9.76
N MET A 13 -38.69 -11.78 -8.87
CA MET A 13 -37.59 -12.31 -8.06
C MET A 13 -36.58 -13.11 -8.87
N ALA A 14 -37.00 -13.81 -9.93
CA ALA A 14 -36.07 -14.55 -10.79
C ALA A 14 -35.20 -13.66 -11.67
N LEU A 15 -35.68 -12.47 -12.07
CA LEU A 15 -34.89 -11.48 -12.81
C LEU A 15 -33.96 -10.65 -11.92
N GLY A 16 -34.22 -10.57 -10.61
CA GLY A 16 -33.37 -9.83 -9.65
C GLY A 16 -32.05 -10.51 -9.31
N LEU A 17 -31.90 -11.81 -9.59
CA LEU A 17 -30.68 -12.57 -9.30
C LEU A 17 -29.58 -12.48 -10.38
N LEU A 18 -29.86 -11.84 -11.51
CA LEU A 18 -28.92 -11.69 -12.63
C LEU A 18 -28.29 -10.29 -12.73
N ALA A 19 -28.67 -9.35 -11.86
CA ALA A 19 -28.14 -7.98 -11.87
C ALA A 19 -27.22 -7.67 -10.67
N GLY A 20 -26.72 -8.68 -9.97
CA GLY A 20 -25.88 -8.56 -8.78
C GLY A 20 -24.41 -8.91 -8.98
N CYS A 21 -23.85 -8.75 -10.18
CA CYS A 21 -22.41 -8.71 -10.38
C CYS A 21 -21.97 -7.24 -10.52
N GLY A 22 -21.99 -6.51 -9.42
CA GLY A 22 -21.27 -5.26 -9.22
C GLY A 22 -19.89 -5.61 -8.70
N ASP A 23 -18.96 -5.36 -9.54
CA ASP A 23 -17.52 -5.36 -9.41
C ASP A 23 -17.05 -4.92 -8.02
N LYS A 24 -16.63 -5.87 -7.19
CA LYS A 24 -15.68 -5.65 -6.11
C LYS A 24 -14.46 -6.45 -6.48
N THR A 25 -13.48 -5.76 -6.97
CA THR A 25 -12.13 -6.27 -7.21
C THR A 25 -11.49 -6.57 -5.85
N ASP A 26 -11.88 -7.68 -5.23
CA ASP A 26 -11.02 -8.36 -4.27
C ASP A 26 -10.04 -9.18 -5.12
N GLY A 27 -8.77 -8.80 -5.04
CA GLY A 27 -7.68 -9.48 -5.74
C GLY A 27 -7.53 -10.90 -5.24
N ASP A 28 -8.23 -11.83 -5.89
CA ASP A 28 -7.90 -13.25 -5.79
C ASP A 28 -6.84 -13.57 -6.83
N ASN A 29 -5.65 -13.79 -6.33
CA ASN A 29 -4.46 -14.16 -7.10
C ASN A 29 -4.46 -15.68 -7.33
N THR A 30 -5.10 -16.13 -8.40
CA THR A 30 -4.88 -17.47 -8.93
C THR A 30 -4.81 -17.43 -10.45
N GLY A 31 -3.62 -17.59 -10.98
CA GLY A 31 -3.44 -17.77 -12.42
C GLY A 31 -2.02 -17.43 -12.86
N ASP A 32 -1.16 -18.41 -12.72
CA ASP A 32 0.09 -18.59 -13.44
C ASP A 32 -0.02 -18.10 -14.89
N THR A 33 0.55 -16.95 -15.19
CA THR A 33 0.95 -16.54 -16.53
C THR A 33 2.17 -15.63 -16.41
N ASP A 34 3.22 -16.00 -17.09
CA ASP A 34 4.51 -15.39 -17.38
C ASP A 34 4.38 -13.89 -17.79
N GLY A 35 3.97 -13.04 -16.84
CA GLY A 35 3.80 -11.61 -17.01
C GLY A 35 4.21 -10.88 -15.74
N ALA A 36 4.95 -9.78 -15.87
CA ALA A 36 5.34 -8.93 -14.75
C ALA A 36 4.10 -8.52 -13.94
N LYS A 37 4.19 -8.57 -12.62
CA LYS A 37 3.14 -8.09 -11.72
C LYS A 37 3.07 -6.56 -11.83
N LYS A 38 1.90 -6.03 -12.18
CA LYS A 38 1.72 -4.58 -12.37
C LYS A 38 1.37 -3.88 -11.07
N ILE A 39 2.09 -2.80 -10.80
CA ILE A 39 1.81 -1.82 -9.75
C ILE A 39 1.55 -0.50 -10.47
N GLU A 40 0.33 0.02 -10.42
CA GLU A 40 0.02 1.29 -11.10
C GLU A 40 0.79 2.45 -10.49
N THR A 41 0.72 2.60 -9.17
CA THR A 41 1.43 3.61 -8.40
C THR A 41 1.90 3.03 -7.09
N LEU A 42 3.21 3.10 -6.83
CA LEU A 42 3.80 2.78 -5.54
C LEU A 42 3.87 4.06 -4.70
N LYS A 43 3.15 4.09 -3.60
CA LYS A 43 3.05 5.26 -2.71
C LYS A 43 4.04 5.14 -1.56
N VAL A 44 5.02 6.02 -1.56
CA VAL A 44 6.09 6.08 -0.56
C VAL A 44 5.94 7.36 0.26
N ALA A 45 5.88 7.25 1.57
CA ALA A 45 5.76 8.41 2.45
C ALA A 45 6.90 8.52 3.45
N PHE A 46 7.36 9.73 3.64
CA PHE A 46 8.32 10.11 4.68
C PHE A 46 7.63 10.86 5.81
N VAL A 47 8.11 10.68 7.03
CA VAL A 47 7.72 11.58 8.13
C VAL A 47 8.38 12.96 7.94
N PRO A 48 7.78 14.06 8.47
CA PRO A 48 8.30 15.40 8.33
C PRO A 48 9.51 15.63 9.28
N SER A 49 10.59 14.90 9.06
CA SER A 49 11.83 15.00 9.84
C SER A 49 12.69 16.20 9.45
N ARG A 50 12.41 16.83 8.30
CA ARG A 50 13.00 18.05 7.75
C ARG A 50 11.96 18.81 6.95
N GLU A 51 12.35 19.94 6.36
CA GLU A 51 11.48 20.68 5.44
C GLU A 51 11.01 19.78 4.29
N PRO A 52 9.71 19.74 3.99
CA PRO A 52 9.16 18.82 2.98
C PRO A 52 9.82 18.94 1.61
N GLU A 53 10.09 20.16 1.14
CA GLU A 53 10.76 20.40 -0.14
C GLU A 53 12.18 19.83 -0.18
N GLU A 54 12.90 19.87 0.93
CA GLU A 54 14.23 19.25 1.04
C GLU A 54 14.13 17.73 0.87
N ILE A 55 13.18 17.10 1.60
CA ILE A 55 12.97 15.64 1.52
C ILE A 55 12.61 15.23 0.10
N ILE A 56 11.63 15.88 -0.52
CA ILE A 56 11.21 15.58 -1.90
C ILE A 56 12.37 15.72 -2.87
N THR A 57 13.15 16.80 -2.77
CA THR A 57 14.25 17.07 -3.69
C THR A 57 15.36 16.00 -3.60
N VAL A 58 15.76 15.62 -2.39
CA VAL A 58 16.85 14.65 -2.21
C VAL A 58 16.40 13.21 -2.48
N THR A 59 15.10 12.94 -2.43
CA THR A 59 14.54 11.60 -2.68
C THR A 59 14.06 11.40 -4.12
N GLU A 60 14.06 12.43 -4.97
CA GLU A 60 13.64 12.30 -6.38
C GLU A 60 14.32 11.15 -7.15
N PRO A 61 15.63 10.92 -6.99
CA PRO A 61 16.29 9.77 -7.64
C PRO A 61 15.76 8.41 -7.19
N LEU A 62 15.18 8.33 -5.98
CA LEU A 62 14.66 7.08 -5.42
C LEU A 62 13.52 6.51 -6.28
N LYS A 63 12.74 7.36 -6.94
CA LYS A 63 11.63 6.93 -7.81
C LYS A 63 12.13 5.99 -8.91
N GLN A 64 13.18 6.39 -9.63
CA GLN A 64 13.73 5.56 -10.69
C GLN A 64 14.43 4.32 -10.14
N MET A 65 15.15 4.46 -9.04
CA MET A 65 15.83 3.33 -8.41
C MET A 65 14.84 2.24 -7.98
N LEU A 66 13.70 2.62 -7.39
CA LEU A 66 12.65 1.66 -7.01
C LEU A 66 12.05 0.97 -8.23
N LYS A 67 11.75 1.70 -9.31
CA LYS A 67 11.26 1.10 -10.56
C LYS A 67 12.25 0.08 -11.11
N ASP A 68 13.53 0.42 -11.17
CA ASP A 68 14.56 -0.43 -11.73
C ASP A 68 14.81 -1.69 -10.88
N GLU A 69 14.79 -1.57 -9.56
CA GLU A 69 14.97 -2.72 -8.66
C GLU A 69 13.74 -3.64 -8.66
N LEU A 70 12.55 -3.08 -8.64
CA LEU A 70 11.31 -3.86 -8.69
C LEU A 70 11.14 -4.57 -10.04
N ALA A 71 11.58 -3.94 -11.14
CA ALA A 71 11.60 -4.59 -12.45
C ALA A 71 12.47 -5.86 -12.47
N LYS A 72 13.62 -5.86 -11.79
CA LYS A 72 14.48 -7.05 -11.63
C LYS A 72 13.80 -8.18 -10.86
N GLN A 73 12.80 -7.84 -10.03
CA GLN A 73 12.01 -8.80 -9.25
C GLN A 73 10.71 -9.20 -9.96
N GLY A 74 10.51 -8.80 -11.22
CA GLY A 74 9.33 -9.16 -12.00
C GLY A 74 8.12 -8.27 -11.74
N TYR A 75 8.31 -7.05 -11.25
CA TYR A 75 7.24 -6.06 -11.09
C TYR A 75 7.37 -4.94 -12.13
N GLU A 76 6.27 -4.55 -12.72
CA GLU A 76 6.16 -3.37 -13.59
C GLU A 76 5.48 -2.23 -12.81
N VAL A 77 6.25 -1.23 -12.39
CA VAL A 77 5.75 -0.09 -11.63
C VAL A 77 5.50 1.09 -12.58
N GLY A 78 4.25 1.50 -12.71
CA GLY A 78 3.84 2.62 -13.56
C GLY A 78 4.36 3.96 -13.04
N ASP A 79 4.10 4.26 -11.77
CA ASP A 79 4.62 5.46 -11.11
C ASP A 79 5.07 5.19 -9.68
N VAL A 80 5.95 6.05 -9.16
CA VAL A 80 6.35 6.10 -7.74
C VAL A 80 6.04 7.49 -7.23
N GLU A 81 5.04 7.58 -6.36
CA GLU A 81 4.67 8.80 -5.68
C GLU A 81 5.41 8.91 -4.35
N ILE A 82 6.21 9.96 -4.18
CA ILE A 82 6.89 10.25 -2.92
C ILE A 82 6.21 11.45 -2.25
N THR A 83 5.76 11.27 -1.03
CA THR A 83 5.10 12.30 -0.23
C THR A 83 5.76 12.47 1.12
N VAL A 84 5.49 13.61 1.77
CA VAL A 84 5.87 13.85 3.16
C VAL A 84 4.58 14.06 3.96
N GLY A 85 4.39 13.26 4.99
CA GLY A 85 3.23 13.38 5.88
C GLY A 85 3.22 14.71 6.61
N THR A 86 2.05 15.15 7.01
CA THR A 86 1.89 16.39 7.81
C THR A 86 2.38 16.20 9.25
N THR A 87 2.27 14.99 9.77
CA THR A 87 2.79 14.56 11.07
C THR A 87 3.37 13.16 10.99
N TYR A 88 4.02 12.71 12.05
CA TYR A 88 4.54 11.35 12.17
C TYR A 88 3.40 10.33 12.21
N GLU A 89 2.34 10.66 12.95
CA GLU A 89 1.14 9.85 13.10
C GLU A 89 0.41 9.70 11.77
N ALA A 90 0.30 10.78 10.98
CA ALA A 90 -0.39 10.73 9.68
C ALA A 90 0.23 9.71 8.71
N VAL A 91 1.55 9.49 8.78
CA VAL A 91 2.21 8.45 7.98
C VAL A 91 1.88 7.05 8.52
N GLY A 92 1.87 6.88 9.85
CA GLY A 92 1.46 5.63 10.50
C GLY A 92 0.01 5.26 10.20
N GLU A 93 -0.92 6.21 10.33
CA GLU A 93 -2.34 6.04 9.98
C GLU A 93 -2.52 5.69 8.49
N GLY A 94 -1.73 6.31 7.62
CA GLY A 94 -1.75 6.03 6.18
C GLY A 94 -1.29 4.60 5.83
N LEU A 95 -0.31 4.07 6.54
CA LEU A 95 0.13 2.68 6.43
C LEU A 95 -0.97 1.73 6.90
N GLU A 96 -1.53 1.97 8.09
CA GLU A 96 -2.61 1.16 8.66
C GLU A 96 -3.86 1.16 7.77
N ALA A 97 -4.20 2.30 7.19
CA ALA A 97 -5.33 2.44 6.27
C ALA A 97 -5.06 1.89 4.85
N GLY A 98 -3.82 1.46 4.54
CA GLY A 98 -3.43 1.02 3.20
C GLY A 98 -3.45 2.14 2.14
N THR A 99 -3.37 3.40 2.55
CA THR A 99 -3.28 4.56 1.64
C THR A 99 -1.83 4.91 1.30
N ILE A 100 -0.88 4.35 2.04
CA ILE A 100 0.58 4.41 1.85
C ILE A 100 1.06 2.96 1.76
N ASP A 101 1.87 2.64 0.76
CA ASP A 101 2.41 1.30 0.57
C ASP A 101 3.73 1.10 1.32
N VAL A 102 4.56 2.14 1.37
CA VAL A 102 5.86 2.13 2.05
C VAL A 102 6.02 3.41 2.87
N GLY A 103 6.27 3.27 4.17
CA GLY A 103 6.52 4.39 5.08
C GLY A 103 7.95 4.37 5.63
N LEU A 104 8.62 5.51 5.59
CA LEU A 104 9.88 5.72 6.28
C LEU A 104 9.59 6.43 7.60
N ILE A 105 9.44 5.64 8.65
CA ILE A 105 9.01 6.08 9.99
C ILE A 105 10.03 5.69 11.04
N PRO A 106 10.17 6.46 12.13
CA PRO A 106 11.02 6.06 13.26
C PRO A 106 10.37 4.91 14.06
N GLY A 107 11.20 4.14 14.75
CA GLY A 107 10.74 2.98 15.54
C GLY A 107 9.66 3.33 16.57
N GLY A 108 9.72 4.51 17.18
CA GLY A 108 8.68 4.96 18.11
C GLY A 108 7.30 5.15 17.48
N THR A 109 7.25 5.65 16.25
CA THR A 109 6.01 5.73 15.47
C THR A 109 5.55 4.34 15.06
N TYR A 110 6.46 3.48 14.61
CA TYR A 110 6.13 2.10 14.21
C TYR A 110 5.39 1.33 15.31
N VAL A 111 5.87 1.41 16.55
CA VAL A 111 5.24 0.70 17.70
C VAL A 111 3.77 1.07 17.93
N LEU A 112 3.34 2.24 17.48
CA LEU A 112 1.94 2.69 17.59
C LEU A 112 1.04 2.17 16.47
N TYR A 113 1.64 1.68 15.36
CA TYR A 113 0.96 1.30 14.13
C TYR A 113 1.44 -0.06 13.59
N ASP A 114 1.98 -0.92 14.46
CA ASP A 114 2.58 -2.20 14.10
C ASP A 114 1.55 -3.23 13.59
N ASP A 115 0.29 -3.08 13.95
CA ASP A 115 -0.80 -3.91 13.43
C ASP A 115 -1.07 -3.67 11.93
N GLY A 116 -0.72 -2.49 11.40
CA GLY A 116 -0.97 -2.09 10.01
C GLY A 116 0.25 -2.11 9.10
N ALA A 117 1.45 -2.41 9.62
CA ALA A 117 2.68 -2.35 8.84
C ALA A 117 3.71 -3.40 9.28
N GLU A 118 4.46 -3.93 8.33
CA GLU A 118 5.58 -4.84 8.57
C GLU A 118 6.91 -4.12 8.35
N VAL A 119 7.87 -4.31 9.25
CA VAL A 119 9.23 -3.77 9.09
C VAL A 119 10.00 -4.60 8.08
N ILE A 120 10.35 -4.00 6.94
CA ILE A 120 11.16 -4.64 5.89
C ILE A 120 12.64 -4.28 5.99
N LEU A 121 12.96 -3.07 6.45
CA LEU A 121 14.33 -2.56 6.58
C LEU A 121 14.45 -1.66 7.81
N THR A 122 15.63 -1.67 8.43
CA THR A 122 15.99 -0.72 9.47
C THR A 122 17.25 0.04 9.04
N ALA A 123 17.14 1.36 8.98
CA ALA A 123 18.31 2.20 8.68
C ALA A 123 19.28 2.14 9.86
N THR A 124 20.56 1.93 9.54
CA THR A 124 21.66 2.00 10.50
C THR A 124 22.38 3.32 10.38
N ARG A 125 22.93 3.80 11.49
CA ARG A 125 23.80 4.97 11.52
C ARG A 125 25.15 4.54 12.06
N ASP A 126 26.24 4.98 11.44
CA ASP A 126 27.61 4.65 11.84
C ASP A 126 27.89 3.13 11.96
N GLY A 127 27.21 2.34 11.12
CA GLY A 127 27.30 0.87 11.16
C GLY A 127 26.57 0.22 12.32
N LEU A 128 25.85 0.97 13.13
CA LEU A 128 25.07 0.45 14.26
C LEU A 128 23.68 0.01 13.81
N SER A 129 23.29 -1.17 14.23
CA SER A 129 21.90 -1.68 14.11
C SER A 129 21.39 -2.07 15.49
N LYS A 130 20.10 -2.33 15.59
CA LYS A 130 19.50 -2.83 16.84
C LYS A 130 20.16 -4.11 17.38
N ASP A 131 20.77 -4.89 16.48
CA ASP A 131 21.43 -6.16 16.79
C ASP A 131 22.95 -5.98 16.96
N SER A 132 23.45 -4.75 16.96
CA SER A 132 24.87 -4.46 17.19
C SER A 132 25.14 -4.40 18.70
N ASP A 133 26.18 -5.11 19.14
CA ASP A 133 26.66 -5.06 20.55
C ASP A 133 27.09 -3.65 20.96
N ASN A 134 27.28 -2.74 20.00
CA ASN A 134 27.61 -1.35 20.21
C ASN A 134 26.40 -0.40 20.08
N ALA A 135 25.22 -0.92 19.79
CA ALA A 135 23.99 -0.13 19.85
C ALA A 135 23.77 0.25 21.33
N LYS A 136 24.23 1.40 21.68
CA LYS A 136 23.87 2.03 22.96
C LYS A 136 22.57 2.77 22.75
N ASP A 137 21.66 2.56 23.67
CA ASP A 137 20.32 3.14 23.78
C ASP A 137 20.27 4.65 23.52
#